data_66dbbfdb0d707ceb3efb775fad4cedb4
#
_entry.id   66dbbfdb0d707ceb3efb775fad4cedb4
#
_cell.length_a   1.000
_cell.length_b   1.000
_cell.length_c   1.000
_cell.angle_alpha   90.00
_cell.angle_beta   90.00
_cell.angle_gamma   90.00
#
_symmetry.space_group_name_H-M   'P 1'
#
loop_
_entity.id
_entity.type
_entity.pdbx_description
1 polymer ?
#
loop_
_entity_poly.entity_id
_entity_poly.type
_entity_poly.pdbx_seq_one_letter_code
_entity_poly.pdbx_strand_id
1 'polypeptide(L)'
;MMSGMMKDFFDRTYYPVLDRIVGRPYAMLICAGSDGGNAARQIERIAAGWRLKVMAEPIIVCTHAQTPEAILAPKQIGEFDLQRCQEIGATLAAGLSLGIY
;
A
#
# COMPACT_ATOMS: atom_id res chain seq x y z
N MET A 1 -4.39 -10.64 -5.11
CA MET A 1 -4.38 -9.88 -6.38
C MET A 1 -5.07 -8.54 -6.17
N MET A 2 -4.54 -7.49 -6.79
CA MET A 2 -5.14 -6.17 -6.72
C MET A 2 -6.49 -6.17 -7.43
N SER A 3 -7.47 -5.40 -6.91
CA SER A 3 -8.79 -5.33 -7.54
C SER A 3 -8.72 -4.67 -8.92
N GLY A 4 -9.66 -5.05 -9.80
CA GLY A 4 -9.75 -4.43 -11.13
C GLY A 4 -10.10 -2.95 -11.08
N MET A 5 -10.89 -2.53 -10.10
CA MET A 5 -11.23 -1.12 -9.91
C MET A 5 -10.00 -0.29 -9.53
N MET A 6 -9.15 -0.81 -8.67
CA MET A 6 -7.90 -0.14 -8.29
C MET A 6 -6.95 -0.06 -9.47
N LYS A 7 -6.84 -1.13 -10.25
CA LYS A 7 -6.01 -1.12 -11.44
C LYS A 7 -6.51 -0.11 -12.45
N ASP A 8 -7.82 -0.02 -12.67
CA ASP A 8 -8.42 0.96 -13.55
C ASP A 8 -8.10 2.39 -13.09
N PHE A 9 -8.18 2.64 -11.79
CA PHE A 9 -7.80 3.93 -11.23
C PHE A 9 -6.35 4.28 -11.56
N PHE A 10 -5.42 3.35 -11.37
CA PHE A 10 -4.03 3.58 -11.70
C PHE A 10 -3.83 3.84 -13.19
N ASP A 11 -4.50 3.07 -14.05
CA ASP A 11 -4.39 3.25 -15.50
C ASP A 11 -4.90 4.64 -15.94
N ARG A 12 -6.02 5.07 -15.38
CA ARG A 12 -6.63 6.36 -15.72
C ARG A 12 -5.82 7.56 -15.25
N THR A 13 -5.14 7.42 -14.12
CA THR A 13 -4.39 8.53 -13.52
C THR A 13 -2.93 8.58 -13.95
N TYR A 14 -2.44 7.58 -14.68
CA TYR A 14 -1.03 7.45 -14.98
C TYR A 14 -0.46 8.70 -15.66
N TYR A 15 -0.95 9.04 -16.83
CA TYR A 15 -0.45 10.20 -17.57
C TYR A 15 -0.75 11.53 -16.87
N PRO A 16 -1.97 11.75 -16.34
CA PRO A 16 -2.26 13.04 -15.70
C PRO A 16 -1.34 13.39 -14.54
N VAL A 17 -0.80 12.41 -13.81
CA VAL A 17 -0.01 12.69 -12.61
C VAL A 17 1.47 12.37 -12.75
N LEU A 18 1.89 11.70 -13.82
CA LEU A 18 3.24 11.16 -13.97
C LEU A 18 4.33 12.19 -13.68
N ASP A 19 4.26 13.35 -14.31
CA ASP A 19 5.30 14.39 -14.16
C ASP A 19 5.22 15.12 -12.82
N ARG A 20 4.14 14.92 -12.06
CA ARG A 20 3.93 15.63 -10.80
C ARG A 20 4.39 14.86 -9.58
N ILE A 21 4.56 13.54 -9.70
CA ILE A 21 4.85 12.69 -8.56
C ILE A 21 6.19 11.97 -8.65
N VAL A 22 6.96 12.22 -9.69
CA VAL A 22 8.28 11.59 -9.86
C VAL A 22 9.15 11.81 -8.63
N GLY A 23 9.71 10.74 -8.12
CA GLY A 23 10.62 10.79 -6.97
C GLY A 23 9.95 10.90 -5.62
N ARG A 24 8.62 10.99 -5.55
CA ARG A 24 7.94 11.05 -4.26
C ARG A 24 8.03 9.72 -3.52
N PRO A 25 8.15 9.77 -2.19
CA PRO A 25 8.21 8.55 -1.39
C PRO A 25 6.83 7.91 -1.28
N TYR A 26 6.82 6.59 -1.16
CA TYR A 26 5.59 5.87 -0.88
C TYR A 26 5.84 4.71 0.06
N ALA A 27 4.81 4.28 0.74
CA ALA A 27 4.76 3.05 1.50
C ALA A 27 3.47 2.32 1.18
N MET A 28 3.44 1.02 1.42
CA MET A 28 2.33 0.18 1.02
C MET A 28 1.81 -0.62 2.20
N LEU A 29 0.50 -0.56 2.40
CA LEU A 29 -0.20 -1.36 3.40
C LEU A 29 -1.22 -2.21 2.68
N ILE A 30 -1.17 -3.51 2.89
CA ILE A 30 -2.10 -4.44 2.26
C ILE A 30 -2.77 -5.29 3.32
N CYS A 31 -4.09 -5.36 3.26
CA CYS A 31 -4.87 -6.27 4.09
C CYS A 31 -5.50 -7.31 3.17
N ALA A 32 -5.19 -8.56 3.39
CA ALA A 32 -5.63 -9.65 2.53
C ALA A 32 -6.19 -10.81 3.34
N GLY A 33 -7.09 -11.57 2.74
CA GLY A 33 -7.67 -12.75 3.38
C GLY A 33 -6.73 -13.94 3.40
N SER A 34 -5.80 -14.00 2.43
CA SER A 34 -4.84 -15.10 2.37
C SER A 34 -3.43 -14.56 2.17
N ASP A 35 -2.99 -14.42 0.93
CA ASP A 35 -1.65 -13.95 0.60
C ASP A 35 -1.75 -12.63 -0.15
N GLY A 36 -1.13 -11.60 0.36
CA GLY A 36 -1.10 -10.28 -0.25
C GLY A 36 0.09 -10.03 -1.17
N GLY A 37 0.97 -11.03 -1.34
CA GLY A 37 2.22 -10.85 -2.07
C GLY A 37 2.04 -10.48 -3.54
N ASN A 38 1.06 -11.05 -4.22
CA ASN A 38 0.80 -10.71 -5.62
C ASN A 38 0.31 -9.28 -5.76
N ALA A 39 -0.58 -8.84 -4.89
CA ALA A 39 -1.05 -7.45 -4.90
C ALA A 39 0.11 -6.49 -4.64
N ALA A 40 0.98 -6.81 -3.69
CA ALA A 40 2.16 -6.00 -3.40
C ALA A 40 3.06 -5.88 -4.63
N ARG A 41 3.34 -6.98 -5.31
CA ARG A 41 4.18 -6.96 -6.51
C ARG A 41 3.56 -6.14 -7.64
N GLN A 42 2.25 -6.23 -7.83
CA GLN A 42 1.55 -5.43 -8.84
C GLN A 42 1.65 -3.94 -8.54
N ILE A 43 1.43 -3.55 -7.30
CA ILE A 43 1.50 -2.14 -6.90
C ILE A 43 2.94 -1.62 -6.99
N GLU A 44 3.93 -2.43 -6.60
CA GLU A 44 5.34 -2.06 -6.74
C GLU A 44 5.70 -1.77 -8.19
N ARG A 45 5.19 -2.57 -9.11
CA ARG A 45 5.43 -2.39 -10.54
C ARG A 45 4.83 -1.10 -11.06
N ILE A 46 3.60 -0.78 -10.61
CA ILE A 46 2.93 0.46 -10.96
C ILE A 46 3.68 1.66 -10.39
N ALA A 47 4.08 1.59 -9.12
CA ALA A 47 4.83 2.65 -8.46
C ALA A 47 6.18 2.90 -9.14
N ALA A 48 6.86 1.84 -9.58
CA ALA A 48 8.10 1.96 -10.33
C ALA A 48 7.88 2.67 -11.67
N GLY A 49 6.76 2.37 -12.33
CA GLY A 49 6.38 3.06 -13.57
C GLY A 49 6.15 4.55 -13.36
N TRP A 50 5.66 4.95 -12.20
CA TRP A 50 5.50 6.34 -11.81
C TRP A 50 6.78 6.96 -11.23
N ARG A 51 7.86 6.20 -11.16
CA ARG A 51 9.15 6.63 -10.63
C ARG A 51 9.06 7.10 -9.18
N LEU A 52 8.18 6.48 -8.41
CA LEU A 52 8.10 6.70 -6.98
C LEU A 52 9.24 5.99 -6.26
N LYS A 53 9.61 6.50 -5.10
CA LYS A 53 10.67 5.89 -4.29
C LYS A 53 10.06 5.09 -3.15
N VAL A 54 10.40 3.80 -3.07
CA VAL A 54 9.96 2.98 -1.96
C VAL A 54 10.66 3.44 -0.68
N MET A 55 9.88 3.67 0.37
CA MET A 55 10.41 4.12 1.66
C MET A 55 10.60 2.96 2.64
N ALA A 56 9.77 1.93 2.53
CA ALA A 56 9.82 0.78 3.42
C ALA A 56 9.27 -0.45 2.70
N GLU A 57 9.58 -1.63 3.22
CA GLU A 57 8.98 -2.87 2.71
C GLU A 57 7.46 -2.85 2.92
N PRO A 58 6.69 -3.49 2.01
CA PRO A 58 5.25 -3.57 2.18
C PRO A 58 4.87 -4.23 3.50
N ILE A 59 3.87 -3.67 4.18
CA ILE A 59 3.25 -4.32 5.33
C ILE A 59 2.04 -5.08 4.80
N ILE A 60 2.07 -6.40 4.96
CA ILE A 60 0.97 -7.26 4.53
C ILE A 60 0.35 -7.90 5.76
N VAL A 61 -0.93 -7.63 5.98
CA VAL A 61 -1.69 -8.21 7.08
C VAL A 61 -2.65 -9.23 6.51
N CYS A 62 -2.50 -10.49 6.88
CA CYS A 62 -3.38 -11.56 6.46
C CYS A 62 -4.42 -11.81 7.54
N THR A 63 -5.69 -11.68 7.18
CA THR A 63 -6.79 -11.90 8.11
C THR A 63 -7.25 -13.35 8.14
N HIS A 64 -6.83 -14.15 7.15
CA HIS A 64 -7.23 -15.55 6.98
C HIS A 64 -8.74 -15.73 6.84
N ALA A 65 -9.44 -14.68 6.37
CA ALA A 65 -10.88 -14.70 6.17
C ALA A 65 -11.19 -15.36 4.83
N GLN A 66 -11.52 -16.66 4.87
CA GLN A 66 -11.73 -17.46 3.66
C GLN A 66 -13.13 -18.09 3.59
N THR A 67 -13.99 -17.84 4.58
CA THR A 67 -15.39 -18.25 4.54
C THR A 67 -16.27 -17.01 4.36
N PRO A 68 -17.49 -17.15 3.81
CA PRO A 68 -18.39 -15.99 3.67
C PRO A 68 -18.61 -15.26 5.00
N GLU A 69 -18.77 -15.99 6.09
CA GLU A 69 -18.96 -15.41 7.41
C GLU A 69 -17.75 -14.62 7.88
N ALA A 70 -16.56 -15.19 7.70
CA ALA A 70 -15.32 -14.53 8.11
C ALA A 70 -15.05 -13.29 7.24
N ILE A 71 -15.36 -13.35 5.95
CA ILE A 71 -15.17 -12.22 5.04
C ILE A 71 -16.07 -11.04 5.43
N LEU A 72 -17.32 -11.33 5.83
CA LEU A 72 -18.27 -10.30 6.21
C LEU A 72 -18.13 -9.83 7.65
N ALA A 73 -17.46 -10.60 8.50
CA ALA A 73 -17.29 -10.25 9.90
C ALA A 73 -16.31 -9.07 10.07
N PRO A 74 -16.47 -8.25 11.11
CA PRO A 74 -15.45 -7.25 11.45
C PRO A 74 -14.10 -7.90 11.65
N LYS A 75 -13.05 -7.27 11.12
CA LYS A 75 -11.68 -7.77 11.25
C LYS A 75 -11.01 -7.09 12.43
N GLN A 76 -10.13 -7.83 13.10
CA GLN A 76 -9.27 -7.27 14.13
C GLN A 76 -7.82 -7.34 13.64
N ILE A 77 -7.16 -6.19 13.67
CA ILE A 77 -5.75 -6.09 13.30
C ILE A 77 -4.93 -6.13 14.58
N GLY A 78 -3.91 -7.00 14.62
CA GLY A 78 -3.06 -7.12 15.79
C GLY A 78 -2.34 -5.82 16.13
N GLU A 79 -2.08 -5.62 17.41
CA GLU A 79 -1.43 -4.39 17.91
C GLU A 79 -0.06 -4.17 17.26
N PHE A 80 0.69 -5.23 17.03
CA PHE A 80 2.01 -5.14 16.39
C PHE A 80 1.89 -4.55 14.99
N ASP A 81 0.93 -5.03 14.20
CA ASP A 81 0.74 -4.54 12.83
C ASP A 81 0.24 -3.09 12.83
N LEU A 82 -0.67 -2.75 13.74
CA LEU A 82 -1.14 -1.37 13.87
C LEU A 82 0.01 -0.43 14.22
N GLN A 83 0.89 -0.84 15.11
CA GLN A 83 2.06 -0.05 15.49
C GLN A 83 3.00 0.14 14.31
N ARG A 84 3.24 -0.89 13.51
CA ARG A 84 4.07 -0.77 12.31
C ARG A 84 3.50 0.22 11.32
N CYS A 85 2.19 0.19 11.11
CA CYS A 85 1.51 1.13 10.23
C CYS A 85 1.66 2.57 10.73
N GLN A 86 1.50 2.76 12.04
CA GLN A 86 1.67 4.06 12.69
C GLN A 86 3.09 4.61 12.51
N GLU A 87 4.08 3.76 12.71
CA GLU A 87 5.49 4.13 12.58
C GLU A 87 5.83 4.54 11.15
N ILE A 88 5.34 3.82 10.15
CA ILE A 88 5.58 4.18 8.76
C ILE A 88 4.95 5.53 8.43
N GLY A 89 3.70 5.75 8.86
CA GLY A 89 3.03 7.03 8.64
C GLY A 89 3.77 8.19 9.31
N ALA A 90 4.22 7.99 10.55
CA ALA A 90 4.99 9.00 11.28
C ALA A 90 6.34 9.29 10.59
N THR A 91 7.00 8.27 10.08
CA THR A 91 8.28 8.43 9.38
C THR A 91 8.10 9.22 8.08
N LEU A 92 7.07 8.92 7.31
CA LEU A 92 6.76 9.69 6.09
C LEU A 92 6.46 11.15 6.43
N ALA A 93 5.65 11.40 7.44
CA ALA A 93 5.30 12.75 7.86
C ALA A 93 6.53 13.53 8.32
N ALA A 94 7.39 12.91 9.12
CA ALA A 94 8.62 13.54 9.60
C ALA A 94 9.56 13.88 8.43
N GLY A 95 9.72 12.96 7.49
CA GLY A 95 10.57 13.17 6.31
C GLY A 95 10.09 14.32 5.46
N LEU A 96 8.77 14.44 5.26
CA LEU A 96 8.18 15.56 4.54
C LEU A 96 8.39 16.88 5.27
N SER A 97 8.18 16.91 6.59
CA SER A 97 8.40 18.11 7.40
C SER A 97 9.83 18.58 7.39
N LEU A 98 10.79 17.67 7.36
CA LEU A 98 12.21 17.97 7.36
C LEU A 98 12.76 18.24 5.96
N GLY A 99 11.96 18.09 4.93
CA GLY A 99 12.40 18.28 3.55
C GLY A 99 13.32 17.19 3.02
N ILE A 100 13.27 16.00 3.61
CA ILE A 100 14.10 14.87 3.18
C ILE A 100 13.54 14.24 1.91
N TYR A 101 12.23 14.24 1.76
CA TYR A 101 11.54 13.68 0.61
C TYR A 101 11.10 14.74 -0.38
#